data_8f9406eb64d0e05e7fbec040511daaff
#
_entry.id   8f9406eb64d0e05e7fbec040511daaff
#
_cell.length_a   1.000
_cell.length_b   1.000
_cell.length_c   1.000
_cell.angle_alpha   90.00
_cell.angle_beta   90.00
_cell.angle_gamma   90.00
#
_symmetry.space_group_name_H-M   'P 1'
#
loop_
_entity.id
_entity.type
_entity.pdbx_description
1 polymer ?
#
loop_
_entity_poly.entity_id
_entity_poly.type
_entity_poly.pdbx_seq_one_letter_code
_entity_poly.pdbx_strand_id
1 'polypeptide(L)'
;MKIIIFFKGINEGKLFLTSTFDESGSNSNLVIENFKVINAPAFATLLTVADLKGIADLLSGEGISFDVLEIKFNQDKKTLKVEEIYAIGSSISILMDGYVEKDTDLVSMRGTMVPAKNLNQLISKIPVLGDILVGKEIGEGIFGVSFKLKGPPDKIKTTINPVKTLTPRFITRALEKRKKRDKAN
;
A
#
# COMPACT_ATOMS: atom_id res chain seq x y z
N MET A 1 -19.87 -13.32 2.90
CA MET A 1 -19.15 -12.03 2.85
C MET A 1 -18.10 -12.11 1.76
N LYS A 2 -18.28 -11.39 0.65
CA LYS A 2 -17.32 -11.40 -0.47
C LYS A 2 -16.28 -10.32 -0.19
N ILE A 3 -15.16 -10.68 0.40
CA ILE A 3 -14.01 -9.78 0.47
C ILE A 3 -13.45 -9.75 -0.96
N ILE A 4 -13.64 -8.63 -1.66
CA ILE A 4 -13.00 -8.40 -2.94
C ILE A 4 -11.54 -8.09 -2.62
N ILE A 5 -10.72 -9.14 -2.56
CA ILE A 5 -9.27 -8.99 -2.49
C ILE A 5 -8.84 -8.53 -3.87
N PHE A 6 -8.43 -7.27 -4.00
CA PHE A 6 -7.94 -6.68 -5.24
C PHE A 6 -6.69 -7.38 -5.82
N PHE A 7 -6.10 -8.29 -5.06
CA PHE A 7 -4.92 -9.05 -5.46
C PHE A 7 -5.29 -10.52 -5.67
N LYS A 8 -5.66 -10.88 -6.89
CA LYS A 8 -5.47 -12.27 -7.33
C LYS A 8 -3.96 -12.51 -7.35
N GLY A 9 -3.51 -13.59 -6.71
CA GLY A 9 -2.10 -13.97 -6.77
C GLY A 9 -1.30 -13.77 -5.49
N ILE A 10 -1.95 -13.63 -4.32
CA ILE A 10 -1.27 -13.75 -3.03
C ILE A 10 -0.96 -15.23 -2.78
N ASN A 11 0.31 -15.53 -2.62
CA ASN A 11 0.81 -16.86 -2.29
C ASN A 11 1.58 -16.80 -0.98
N GLU A 12 1.51 -17.90 -0.21
CA GLU A 12 2.16 -18.05 1.09
C GLU A 12 1.61 -17.08 2.15
N GLY A 13 2.26 -17.03 3.30
CA GLY A 13 1.96 -16.07 4.36
C GLY A 13 0.91 -16.53 5.37
N LYS A 14 0.74 -15.71 6.40
CA LYS A 14 -0.26 -15.90 7.45
C LYS A 14 -1.24 -14.74 7.43
N LEU A 15 -2.53 -15.05 7.41
CA LEU A 15 -3.60 -14.06 7.40
C LEU A 15 -4.30 -14.02 8.75
N PHE A 16 -4.48 -12.81 9.27
CA PHE A 16 -5.24 -12.51 10.48
C PHE A 16 -6.30 -11.48 10.14
N LEU A 17 -7.55 -11.77 10.49
CA LEU A 17 -8.70 -10.88 10.32
C LEU A 17 -9.42 -10.71 11.65
N THR A 18 -9.53 -9.47 12.09
CA THR A 18 -10.35 -9.09 13.25
C THR A 18 -11.44 -8.14 12.77
N SER A 19 -12.68 -8.41 13.17
CA SER A 19 -13.84 -7.59 12.82
C SER A 19 -14.73 -7.37 14.03
N THR A 20 -15.18 -6.13 14.20
CA THR A 20 -16.25 -5.75 15.14
C THR A 20 -17.45 -5.32 14.34
N PHE A 21 -18.64 -5.67 14.83
CA PHE A 21 -19.92 -5.41 14.18
C PHE A 21 -20.81 -4.57 15.08
N ASP A 22 -21.55 -3.64 14.48
CA ASP A 22 -22.62 -2.88 15.12
C ASP A 22 -23.80 -2.73 14.15
N GLU A 23 -24.84 -1.98 14.55
CA GLU A 23 -26.03 -1.76 13.73
C GLU A 23 -25.75 -0.99 12.43
N SER A 24 -24.66 -0.22 12.38
CA SER A 24 -24.25 0.60 11.23
C SER A 24 -23.41 -0.18 10.22
N GLY A 25 -22.73 -1.25 10.66
CA GLY A 25 -21.87 -2.02 9.80
C GLY A 25 -20.78 -2.82 10.51
N SER A 26 -19.57 -2.78 9.95
CA SER A 26 -18.41 -3.46 10.55
C SER A 26 -17.14 -2.63 10.41
N ASN A 27 -16.27 -2.76 11.43
CA ASN A 27 -14.89 -2.26 11.39
C ASN A 27 -13.94 -3.45 11.42
N SER A 28 -13.00 -3.49 10.49
CA SER A 28 -12.15 -4.65 10.27
C SER A 28 -10.69 -4.26 10.11
N ASN A 29 -9.84 -5.12 10.65
CA ASN A 29 -8.40 -5.06 10.45
C ASN A 29 -7.92 -6.40 9.91
N LEU A 30 -7.29 -6.38 8.73
CA LEU A 30 -6.70 -7.55 8.10
C LEU A 30 -5.20 -7.37 8.05
N VAL A 31 -4.46 -8.40 8.46
CA VAL A 31 -2.99 -8.45 8.39
C VAL A 31 -2.60 -9.71 7.63
N ILE A 32 -1.67 -9.57 6.68
CA ILE A 32 -1.02 -10.71 6.02
C ILE A 32 0.48 -10.54 6.21
N GLU A 33 1.12 -11.57 6.70
CA GLU A 33 2.57 -11.57 6.97
C GLU A 33 3.31 -12.55 6.06
N ASN A 34 4.51 -12.16 5.61
CA ASN A 34 5.45 -13.01 4.87
C ASN A 34 4.82 -13.69 3.64
N PHE A 35 4.30 -12.90 2.72
CA PHE A 35 3.62 -13.37 1.53
C PHE A 35 4.30 -12.89 0.24
N LYS A 36 3.94 -13.51 -0.88
CA LYS A 36 4.33 -13.09 -2.22
C LYS A 36 3.12 -12.73 -3.07
N VAL A 37 3.30 -11.75 -3.94
CA VAL A 37 2.34 -11.41 -4.98
C VAL A 37 2.89 -11.87 -6.33
N ILE A 38 2.16 -12.76 -7.00
CA ILE A 38 2.51 -13.33 -8.30
C ILE A 38 1.29 -13.20 -9.23
N ASN A 39 1.53 -13.00 -10.51
CA ASN A 39 0.46 -12.95 -11.52
C ASN A 39 -0.68 -11.96 -11.18
N ALA A 40 -0.30 -10.74 -10.82
CA ALA A 40 -1.25 -9.65 -10.50
C ALA A 40 -1.27 -8.59 -11.63
N PRO A 41 -2.04 -8.82 -12.73
CA PRO A 41 -1.99 -7.96 -13.93
C PRO A 41 -2.33 -6.49 -13.66
N ALA A 42 -3.30 -6.22 -12.79
CA ALA A 42 -3.66 -4.85 -12.44
C ALA A 42 -2.52 -4.13 -11.72
N PHE A 43 -1.80 -4.84 -10.86
CA PHE A 43 -0.62 -4.30 -10.17
C PHE A 43 0.56 -4.14 -11.13
N ALA A 44 0.79 -5.09 -12.02
CA ALA A 44 1.81 -4.98 -13.07
C ALA A 44 1.56 -3.76 -13.97
N THR A 45 0.32 -3.54 -14.38
CA THR A 45 -0.07 -2.34 -15.15
C THR A 45 0.24 -1.06 -14.39
N LEU A 46 -0.11 -0.98 -13.11
CA LEU A 46 0.18 0.17 -12.26
C LEU A 46 1.69 0.44 -12.17
N LEU A 47 2.50 -0.59 -11.94
CA LEU A 47 3.96 -0.48 -11.90
C LEU A 47 4.56 -0.03 -13.24
N THR A 48 4.04 -0.56 -14.35
CA THR A 48 4.50 -0.20 -15.70
C THR A 48 4.18 1.26 -16.02
N VAL A 49 2.96 1.72 -15.72
CA VAL A 49 2.55 3.12 -15.90
C VAL A 49 3.37 4.07 -15.01
N ALA A 50 3.82 3.59 -13.85
CA ALA A 50 4.68 4.31 -12.91
C ALA A 50 6.17 4.30 -13.31
N ASP A 51 6.52 3.74 -14.47
CA ASP A 51 7.90 3.54 -14.94
C ASP A 51 8.77 2.66 -14.00
N LEU A 52 8.13 1.70 -13.34
CA LEU A 52 8.75 0.72 -12.44
C LEU A 52 8.81 -0.68 -13.09
N LYS A 53 9.19 -0.75 -14.37
CA LYS A 53 9.17 -1.97 -15.18
C LYS A 53 9.96 -3.12 -14.54
N GLY A 54 11.16 -2.86 -14.02
CA GLY A 54 11.98 -3.88 -13.37
C GLY A 54 11.30 -4.53 -12.16
N ILE A 55 10.42 -3.79 -11.45
CA ILE A 55 9.61 -4.36 -10.37
C ILE A 55 8.39 -5.10 -10.95
N ALA A 56 7.79 -4.57 -12.04
CA ALA A 56 6.68 -5.22 -12.72
C ALA A 56 7.05 -6.60 -13.28
N ASP A 57 8.27 -6.74 -13.79
CA ASP A 57 8.77 -8.00 -14.36
C ASP A 57 8.86 -9.13 -13.30
N LEU A 58 9.11 -8.79 -12.03
CA LEU A 58 9.11 -9.76 -10.94
C LEU A 58 7.74 -10.44 -10.76
N LEU A 59 6.63 -9.74 -11.04
CA LEU A 59 5.27 -10.30 -10.91
C LEU A 59 5.00 -11.46 -11.86
N SER A 60 5.68 -11.50 -13.00
CA SER A 60 5.54 -12.57 -14.00
C SER A 60 6.50 -13.74 -13.76
N GLY A 61 7.46 -13.59 -12.85
CA GLY A 61 8.49 -14.57 -12.53
C GLY A 61 8.44 -14.99 -11.06
N GLU A 62 9.42 -14.55 -10.29
CA GLU A 62 9.61 -14.94 -8.88
C GLU A 62 8.55 -14.35 -7.92
N GLY A 63 7.81 -13.36 -8.36
CA GLY A 63 6.88 -12.60 -7.54
C GLY A 63 7.56 -11.48 -6.76
N ILE A 64 6.72 -10.62 -6.15
CA ILE A 64 7.17 -9.58 -5.23
C ILE A 64 6.90 -10.04 -3.80
N SER A 65 7.95 -10.13 -3.00
CA SER A 65 7.84 -10.50 -1.58
C SER A 65 7.45 -9.29 -0.74
N PHE A 66 6.51 -9.51 0.16
CA PHE A 66 6.06 -8.55 1.16
C PHE A 66 6.22 -9.13 2.56
N ASP A 67 6.75 -8.32 3.48
CA ASP A 67 6.89 -8.69 4.89
C ASP A 67 5.53 -8.59 5.59
N VAL A 68 4.77 -7.53 5.26
CA VAL A 68 3.46 -7.30 5.86
C VAL A 68 2.56 -6.50 4.92
N LEU A 69 1.27 -6.83 4.95
CA LEU A 69 0.15 -6.05 4.45
C LEU A 69 -0.82 -5.83 5.61
N GLU A 70 -1.10 -4.58 5.94
CA GLU A 70 -2.14 -4.19 6.90
C GLU A 70 -3.25 -3.46 6.16
N ILE A 71 -4.50 -3.87 6.35
CA ILE A 71 -5.68 -3.21 5.78
C ILE A 71 -6.64 -2.88 6.90
N LYS A 72 -6.93 -1.59 7.07
CA LYS A 72 -7.99 -1.09 7.94
C LYS A 72 -9.16 -0.62 7.09
N PHE A 73 -10.32 -1.20 7.33
CA PHE A 73 -11.51 -0.85 6.57
C PHE A 73 -12.77 -0.95 7.42
N ASN A 74 -13.72 -0.13 7.07
CA ASN A 74 -15.08 -0.22 7.58
C ASN A 74 -16.06 -0.37 6.41
N GLN A 75 -17.17 -1.00 6.69
CA GLN A 75 -18.22 -1.14 5.69
C GLN A 75 -19.60 -0.96 6.31
N ASP A 76 -20.42 -0.24 5.61
CA ASP A 76 -21.84 -0.11 5.82
C ASP A 76 -22.64 -0.78 4.69
N LYS A 77 -23.95 -0.53 4.60
CA LYS A 77 -24.83 -1.11 3.58
C LYS A 77 -24.45 -0.71 2.16
N LYS A 78 -23.89 0.48 1.95
CA LYS A 78 -23.62 1.09 0.63
C LYS A 78 -22.14 1.13 0.27
N THR A 79 -21.26 1.24 1.25
CA THR A 79 -19.85 1.57 1.04
C THR A 79 -18.95 0.62 1.79
N LEU A 80 -17.84 0.26 1.17
CA LEU A 80 -16.67 -0.28 1.83
C LEU A 80 -15.60 0.81 1.79
N LYS A 81 -15.34 1.42 2.94
CA LYS A 81 -14.32 2.46 3.10
C LYS A 81 -13.02 1.83 3.57
N VAL A 82 -11.99 1.98 2.78
CA VAL A 82 -10.62 1.57 3.11
C VAL A 82 -9.91 2.75 3.73
N GLU A 83 -9.72 2.71 5.04
CA GLU A 83 -9.03 3.79 5.76
C GLU A 83 -7.53 3.76 5.50
N GLU A 84 -6.98 2.57 5.38
CA GLU A 84 -5.58 2.37 5.10
C GLU A 84 -5.32 0.98 4.52
N ILE A 85 -4.53 0.93 3.45
CA ILE A 85 -3.75 -0.24 3.04
C ILE A 85 -2.29 0.16 3.15
N TYR A 86 -1.53 -0.58 3.95
CA TYR A 86 -0.12 -0.39 4.11
C TYR A 86 0.62 -1.71 3.85
N ALA A 87 1.44 -1.74 2.81
CA ALA A 87 2.23 -2.91 2.44
C ALA A 87 3.71 -2.55 2.40
N ILE A 88 4.54 -3.41 2.98
CA ILE A 88 5.99 -3.30 2.94
C ILE A 88 6.57 -4.57 2.33
N GLY A 89 7.34 -4.40 1.27
CA GLY A 89 8.05 -5.46 0.61
C GLY A 89 9.53 -5.15 0.44
N SER A 90 10.27 -6.17 0.01
CA SER A 90 11.70 -6.07 -0.30
C SER A 90 12.02 -5.14 -1.47
N SER A 91 11.10 -5.01 -2.42
CA SER A 91 11.27 -4.20 -3.63
C SER A 91 10.48 -2.89 -3.62
N ILE A 92 9.33 -2.87 -2.95
CA ILE A 92 8.41 -1.73 -2.96
C ILE A 92 7.59 -1.67 -1.68
N SER A 93 7.24 -0.45 -1.25
CA SER A 93 6.28 -0.18 -0.19
C SER A 93 5.12 0.65 -0.72
N ILE A 94 3.92 0.39 -0.21
CA ILE A 94 2.67 0.99 -0.70
C ILE A 94 1.87 1.48 0.50
N LEU A 95 1.34 2.69 0.38
CA LEU A 95 0.32 3.23 1.28
C LEU A 95 -0.83 3.76 0.44
N MET A 96 -2.05 3.32 0.70
CA MET A 96 -3.23 3.79 -0.02
C MET A 96 -4.47 3.80 0.86
N ASP A 97 -5.46 4.57 0.44
CA ASP A 97 -6.79 4.68 1.04
C ASP A 97 -7.85 4.92 -0.04
N GLY A 98 -9.11 4.81 0.33
CA GLY A 98 -10.21 5.07 -0.59
C GLY A 98 -11.50 4.37 -0.22
N TYR A 99 -12.33 4.08 -1.21
CA TYR A 99 -13.59 3.41 -1.00
C TYR A 99 -14.08 2.64 -2.24
N VAL A 100 -15.01 1.75 -2.00
CA VAL A 100 -15.78 1.05 -3.03
C VAL A 100 -17.26 1.26 -2.75
N GLU A 101 -18.01 1.75 -3.72
CA GLU A 101 -19.47 1.84 -3.68
C GLU A 101 -20.04 0.47 -4.06
N LYS A 102 -20.87 -0.11 -3.19
CA LYS A 102 -21.38 -1.49 -3.38
C LYS A 102 -22.47 -1.59 -4.46
N ASP A 103 -23.21 -0.51 -4.66
CA ASP A 103 -24.33 -0.49 -5.62
C ASP A 103 -23.83 -0.37 -7.07
N THR A 104 -22.72 0.30 -7.29
CA THR A 104 -22.14 0.58 -8.60
C THR A 104 -20.84 -0.15 -8.87
N ASP A 105 -20.29 -0.87 -7.89
CA ASP A 105 -18.95 -1.43 -7.86
C ASP A 105 -17.84 -0.39 -8.16
N LEU A 106 -18.16 0.91 -7.98
CA LEU A 106 -17.22 1.98 -8.25
C LEU A 106 -16.08 1.97 -7.23
N VAL A 107 -14.90 1.69 -7.71
CA VAL A 107 -13.63 1.80 -6.97
C VAL A 107 -13.10 3.22 -7.07
N SER A 108 -12.72 3.82 -5.93
CA SER A 108 -12.03 5.10 -5.87
C SER A 108 -10.93 5.02 -4.82
N MET A 109 -9.71 4.78 -5.27
CA MET A 109 -8.54 4.61 -4.41
C MET A 109 -7.46 5.63 -4.78
N ARG A 110 -6.66 6.01 -3.81
CA ARG A 110 -5.46 6.83 -4.01
C ARG A 110 -4.34 6.31 -3.12
N GLY A 111 -3.11 6.49 -3.57
CA GLY A 111 -1.99 6.00 -2.79
C GLY A 111 -0.65 6.55 -3.26
N THR A 112 0.36 6.09 -2.57
CA THR A 112 1.76 6.33 -2.91
C THR A 112 2.50 5.01 -2.85
N MET A 113 3.32 4.74 -3.85
CA MET A 113 4.26 3.64 -3.86
C MET A 113 5.68 4.17 -3.90
N VAL A 114 6.58 3.50 -3.19
CA VAL A 114 7.97 3.89 -3.01
C VAL A 114 8.86 2.68 -3.20
N PRO A 115 9.77 2.69 -4.18
CA PRO A 115 10.80 1.65 -4.28
C PRO A 115 11.58 1.53 -2.98
N ALA A 116 11.91 0.31 -2.55
CA ALA A 116 12.56 0.05 -1.27
C ALA A 116 13.91 0.78 -1.14
N LYS A 117 14.67 0.88 -2.24
CA LYS A 117 15.91 1.66 -2.29
C LYS A 117 15.69 3.12 -1.86
N ASN A 118 14.67 3.77 -2.40
CA ASN A 118 14.36 5.17 -2.11
C ASN A 118 13.86 5.34 -0.67
N LEU A 119 13.06 4.38 -0.17
CA LEU A 119 12.58 4.39 1.20
C LEU A 119 13.73 4.23 2.20
N ASN A 120 14.69 3.34 1.95
CA ASN A 120 15.86 3.15 2.80
C ASN A 120 16.76 4.40 2.83
N GLN A 121 16.95 5.07 1.69
CA GLN A 121 17.69 6.33 1.62
C GLN A 121 17.00 7.45 2.41
N LEU A 122 15.66 7.52 2.35
CA LEU A 122 14.90 8.49 3.11
C LEU A 122 15.05 8.25 4.61
N ILE A 123 14.80 7.02 5.07
CA ILE A 123 14.84 6.66 6.48
C ILE A 123 16.25 6.87 7.08
N SER A 124 17.31 6.60 6.33
CA SER A 124 18.69 6.80 6.81
C SER A 124 19.06 8.27 7.05
N LYS A 125 18.37 9.19 6.39
CA LYS A 125 18.58 10.64 6.54
C LYS A 125 17.77 11.27 7.67
N ILE A 126 16.80 10.54 8.24
CA ILE A 126 15.99 11.04 9.36
C ILE A 126 16.74 10.79 10.66
N PRO A 127 17.12 11.82 11.43
CA PRO A 127 17.71 11.64 12.76
C PRO A 127 16.77 10.88 13.68
N VAL A 128 17.33 10.00 14.51
CA VAL A 128 16.55 9.14 15.45
C VAL A 128 15.91 9.95 16.58
N LEU A 129 16.24 11.22 16.73
CA LEU A 129 15.79 12.10 17.80
C LEU A 129 14.66 13.03 17.35
N GLY A 130 13.45 12.69 17.77
CA GLY A 130 12.37 13.58 18.20
C GLY A 130 11.71 14.55 17.23
N ASP A 131 12.42 15.16 16.32
CA ASP A 131 11.88 16.17 15.44
C ASP A 131 11.59 15.58 14.06
N ILE A 132 10.33 15.27 13.84
CA ILE A 132 9.82 15.01 12.49
C ILE A 132 9.98 16.31 11.71
N LEU A 133 10.98 16.37 10.85
CA LEU A 133 11.17 17.46 9.91
C LEU A 133 10.03 17.46 8.89
N VAL A 134 8.87 17.96 9.32
CA VAL A 134 7.75 18.25 8.44
C VAL A 134 8.18 19.46 7.60
N GLY A 135 8.42 19.26 6.31
CA GLY A 135 8.57 20.34 5.34
C GLY A 135 9.98 20.76 4.92
N LYS A 136 11.06 20.13 5.39
CA LYS A 136 12.37 20.32 4.75
C LYS A 136 12.51 19.34 3.59
N GLU A 137 12.92 19.88 2.43
CA GLU A 137 13.24 19.08 1.24
C GLU A 137 14.32 18.06 1.60
N ILE A 138 13.94 16.78 1.64
CA ILE A 138 14.88 15.69 1.91
C ILE A 138 15.53 15.31 0.58
N GLY A 139 16.51 16.08 0.18
CA GLY A 139 17.35 15.81 -0.98
C GLY A 139 16.65 16.05 -2.33
N GLU A 140 17.44 16.22 -3.37
CA GLU A 140 16.96 16.26 -4.75
C GLU A 140 16.64 14.83 -5.23
N GLY A 141 15.48 14.64 -5.85
CA GLY A 141 15.11 13.38 -6.48
C GLY A 141 13.64 13.01 -6.35
N ILE A 142 13.24 12.00 -7.08
CA ILE A 142 11.89 11.40 -7.00
C ILE A 142 11.96 10.26 -5.99
N PHE A 143 11.22 10.37 -4.89
CA PHE A 143 11.18 9.34 -3.85
C PHE A 143 10.16 8.25 -4.14
N GLY A 144 9.11 8.55 -4.89
CA GLY A 144 8.06 7.61 -5.18
C GLY A 144 7.07 8.11 -6.21
N VAL A 145 5.95 7.43 -6.32
CA VAL A 145 4.89 7.72 -7.27
C VAL A 145 3.56 7.73 -6.53
N SER A 146 2.83 8.86 -6.61
CA SER A 146 1.44 8.89 -6.20
C SER A 146 0.55 8.42 -7.34
N PHE A 147 -0.54 7.73 -6.99
CA PHE A 147 -1.49 7.22 -7.97
C PHE A 147 -2.93 7.38 -7.50
N LYS A 148 -3.83 7.40 -8.46
CA LYS A 148 -5.27 7.33 -8.26
C LYS A 148 -5.84 6.24 -9.17
N LEU A 149 -6.72 5.42 -8.61
CA LEU A 149 -7.47 4.39 -9.31
C LEU A 149 -8.94 4.74 -9.21
N LYS A 150 -9.63 4.87 -10.34
CA LYS A 150 -11.05 5.20 -10.37
C LYS A 150 -11.78 4.47 -11.49
N GLY A 151 -12.89 3.85 -11.18
CA GLY A 151 -13.76 3.16 -12.15
C GLY A 151 -14.27 1.84 -11.61
N PRO A 152 -15.17 1.16 -12.34
CA PRO A 152 -15.55 -0.21 -12.04
C PRO A 152 -14.36 -1.16 -12.24
N PRO A 153 -14.34 -2.35 -11.59
CA PRO A 153 -13.19 -3.26 -11.55
C PRO A 153 -12.64 -3.67 -12.92
N ASP A 154 -13.48 -3.73 -13.94
CA ASP A 154 -13.14 -4.07 -15.33
C ASP A 154 -12.61 -2.88 -16.14
N LYS A 155 -12.80 -1.64 -15.68
CA LYS A 155 -12.46 -0.39 -16.38
C LYS A 155 -11.80 0.65 -15.47
N ILE A 156 -10.90 0.22 -14.60
CA ILE A 156 -10.17 1.13 -13.71
C ILE A 156 -9.23 2.02 -14.52
N LYS A 157 -9.43 3.34 -14.40
CA LYS A 157 -8.50 4.35 -14.89
C LYS A 157 -7.45 4.63 -13.85
N THR A 158 -6.20 4.59 -14.27
CA THR A 158 -5.03 4.90 -13.43
C THR A 158 -4.46 6.25 -13.82
N THR A 159 -4.21 7.11 -12.83
CA THR A 159 -3.47 8.37 -12.97
C THR A 159 -2.29 8.32 -12.02
N ILE A 160 -1.12 8.74 -12.48
CA ILE A 160 0.11 8.76 -11.70
C ILE A 160 0.78 10.12 -11.72
N ASN A 161 1.50 10.44 -10.64
CA ASN A 161 2.38 11.60 -10.54
C ASN A 161 3.64 11.24 -9.75
N PRO A 162 4.83 11.57 -10.24
CA PRO A 162 6.06 11.46 -9.46
C PRO A 162 5.99 12.32 -8.20
N VAL A 163 6.50 11.83 -7.08
CA VAL A 163 6.54 12.59 -5.82
C VAL A 163 7.98 12.76 -5.35
N LYS A 164 8.32 14.01 -5.02
CA LYS A 164 9.62 14.37 -4.45
C LYS A 164 9.63 14.32 -2.93
N THR A 165 8.46 14.41 -2.32
CA THR A 165 8.29 14.41 -0.86
C THR A 165 7.21 13.41 -0.48
N LEU A 166 7.48 12.55 0.48
CA LEU A 166 6.50 11.59 1.00
C LEU A 166 5.56 12.26 2.00
N THR A 167 4.33 11.77 2.06
CA THR A 167 3.37 12.24 3.06
C THR A 167 3.87 11.92 4.48
N PRO A 168 3.58 12.76 5.49
CA PRO A 168 3.93 12.49 6.89
C PRO A 168 3.47 11.09 7.33
N ARG A 169 2.28 10.66 6.92
CA ARG A 169 1.73 9.33 7.20
C ARG A 169 2.61 8.20 6.66
N PHE A 170 3.12 8.34 5.43
CA PHE A 170 4.04 7.35 4.85
C PHE A 170 5.35 7.27 5.66
N ILE A 171 5.91 8.42 6.01
CA ILE A 171 7.14 8.52 6.80
C ILE A 171 6.95 7.88 8.18
N THR A 172 5.86 8.21 8.88
CA THR A 172 5.52 7.65 10.18
C THR A 172 5.43 6.13 10.13
N ARG A 173 4.71 5.58 9.14
CA ARG A 173 4.58 4.12 8.97
C ARG A 173 5.91 3.43 8.69
N ALA A 174 6.76 4.03 7.86
CA ALA A 174 8.09 3.49 7.57
C ALA A 174 9.00 3.45 8.81
N LEU A 175 8.92 4.49 9.66
CA LEU A 175 9.68 4.58 10.91
C LEU A 175 9.17 3.58 11.97
N GLU A 176 7.86 3.35 12.08
CA GLU A 176 7.29 2.34 12.97
C GLU A 176 7.84 0.95 12.68
N LYS A 177 7.94 0.59 11.40
CA LYS A 177 8.54 -0.70 11.00
C LYS A 177 10.00 -0.80 11.42
N ARG A 178 10.79 0.25 11.21
CA ARG A 178 12.19 0.27 11.62
C ARG A 178 12.34 0.00 13.13
N LYS A 179 11.56 0.71 13.96
CA LYS A 179 11.56 0.52 15.42
C LYS A 179 11.19 -0.91 15.84
N LYS A 180 10.23 -1.55 15.15
CA LYS A 180 9.85 -2.95 15.42
C LYS A 180 10.99 -3.91 15.08
N ARG A 181 11.68 -3.70 13.95
CA ARG A 181 12.82 -4.52 13.53
C ARG A 181 14.01 -4.39 14.48
N ASP A 182 14.34 -3.16 14.90
CA ASP A 182 15.48 -2.89 15.81
C ASP A 182 15.24 -3.43 17.22
N LYS A 183 13.98 -3.71 17.61
CA LYS A 183 13.61 -4.37 18.87
C LYS A 183 13.60 -5.90 18.79
N ALA A 184 13.56 -6.46 17.58
CA ALA A 184 13.51 -7.91 17.35
C ALA A 184 14.90 -8.53 17.13
N ASN A 185 15.93 -7.71 16.93
CA ASN A 185 17.35 -8.06 16.88
C ASN A 185 18.03 -7.70 18.20
#